data_eadb026da76b0e2f5fb1079e16db2572
#
_entry.id   eadb026da76b0e2f5fb1079e16db2572
#
_cell.length_a   1.000
_cell.length_b   1.000
_cell.length_c   1.000
_cell.angle_alpha   90.00
_cell.angle_beta   90.00
_cell.angle_gamma   90.00
#
_symmetry.space_group_name_H-M   'P 1'
#
loop_
_entity.id
_entity.type
_entity.pdbx_description
1 polymer ?
#
loop_
_entity_poly.entity_id
_entity_poly.type
_entity_poly.pdbx_seq_one_letter_code
_entity_poly.pdbx_strand_id
1 'polypeptide(L)' 'MAERAISLRLDAEATRALELLMRDGKSRSEAIREAVVDTARRRLYEIAAADAARVGADEDDRREVAAVQALMEALSEER' A
#
# COMPACT_ATOMS: atom_id res chain seq x y z
N MET A 1 19.36 -1.48 3.37
CA MET A 1 18.45 -1.83 2.31
C MET A 1 18.43 -0.79 1.22
N ALA A 2 18.54 -1.19 -0.01
CA ALA A 2 18.67 -0.26 -1.11
C ALA A 2 17.30 0.30 -1.49
N GLU A 3 17.28 1.58 -1.70
CA GLU A 3 16.11 2.23 -2.26
C GLU A 3 16.18 2.15 -3.76
N ARG A 4 15.03 1.98 -4.38
CA ARG A 4 14.95 1.93 -5.82
C ARG A 4 14.35 3.21 -6.35
N ALA A 5 15.00 3.80 -7.31
CA ALA A 5 14.43 4.92 -8.04
C ALA A 5 13.44 4.36 -9.06
N ILE A 6 12.24 4.90 -9.05
CA ILE A 6 11.20 4.48 -9.97
C ILE A 6 10.75 5.68 -10.76
N SER A 7 10.71 5.51 -12.08
CA SER A 7 10.16 6.53 -12.96
C SER A 7 8.69 6.23 -13.22
N LEU A 8 7.85 7.23 -13.01
CA LEU A 8 6.43 7.10 -13.22
C LEU A 8 5.97 8.09 -14.27
N ARG A 9 5.10 7.61 -15.14
CA ARG A 9 4.45 8.47 -16.10
C ARG A 9 2.98 8.62 -15.67
N LEU A 10 2.55 9.85 -15.42
CA LEU A 10 1.20 10.11 -14.97
C LEU A 10 0.38 10.70 -16.10
N ASP A 11 -0.82 10.19 -16.27
CA ASP A 11 -1.75 10.79 -17.21
C ASP A 11 -2.44 11.99 -16.56
N ALA A 12 -3.34 12.62 -17.27
CA ALA A 12 -3.99 13.84 -16.80
C ALA A 12 -4.78 13.60 -15.52
N GLU A 13 -5.46 12.47 -15.44
CA GLU A 13 -6.24 12.12 -14.25
C GLU A 13 -5.35 11.92 -13.04
N ALA A 14 -4.28 11.17 -13.21
CA ALA A 14 -3.35 10.90 -12.12
C ALA A 14 -2.65 12.18 -11.69
N THR A 15 -2.34 13.07 -12.63
CA THR A 15 -1.70 14.34 -12.33
C THR A 15 -2.63 15.21 -11.47
N ARG A 16 -3.90 15.26 -11.79
CA ARG A 16 -4.87 16.03 -11.00
C ARG A 16 -5.02 15.44 -9.60
N ALA A 17 -5.05 14.14 -9.52
CA ALA A 17 -5.14 13.46 -8.22
C ALA A 17 -3.91 13.80 -7.37
N LEU A 18 -2.74 13.79 -7.98
CA LEU A 18 -1.51 14.13 -7.27
C LEU A 18 -1.55 15.57 -6.77
N GLU A 19 -2.02 16.49 -7.60
CA GLU A 19 -2.12 17.89 -7.18
C GLU A 19 -3.02 18.04 -5.97
N LEU A 20 -4.11 17.30 -5.93
CA LEU A 20 -5.01 17.29 -4.78
C LEU A 20 -4.29 16.82 -3.52
N LEU A 21 -3.48 15.76 -3.65
CA LEU A 21 -2.75 15.20 -2.52
C LEU A 21 -1.64 16.13 -2.04
N MET A 22 -1.17 17.03 -2.89
CA MET A 22 -0.12 17.96 -2.53
C MET A 22 -0.62 19.24 -1.87
N ARG A 23 -1.92 19.36 -1.67
CA ARG A 23 -2.50 20.60 -1.12
C ARG A 23 -2.00 20.94 0.26
N ASP A 24 -1.54 19.96 1.00
CA ASP A 24 -1.03 20.15 2.35
C ASP A 24 0.39 20.70 2.38
N GLY A 25 0.95 21.03 1.24
CA GLY A 25 2.34 21.49 1.17
C GLY A 25 3.35 20.37 1.05
N LYS A 26 2.89 19.15 0.80
CA LYS A 26 3.79 18.02 0.62
C LYS A 26 4.47 18.09 -0.73
N SER A 27 5.68 17.56 -0.79
CA SER A 27 6.36 17.42 -2.06
C SER A 27 5.66 16.34 -2.89
N ARG A 28 5.97 16.35 -4.19
CA ARG A 28 5.44 15.34 -5.09
C ARG A 28 5.82 13.94 -4.62
N SER A 29 7.09 13.75 -4.27
CA SER A 29 7.57 12.46 -3.82
C SER A 29 6.87 12.00 -2.54
N GLU A 30 6.68 12.90 -1.60
CA GLU A 30 5.98 12.56 -0.37
C GLU A 30 4.53 12.19 -0.62
N ALA A 31 3.86 12.95 -1.46
CA ALA A 31 2.45 12.69 -1.77
C ALA A 31 2.30 11.33 -2.45
N ILE A 32 3.18 11.02 -3.40
CA ILE A 32 3.14 9.73 -4.09
C ILE A 32 3.41 8.59 -3.12
N ARG A 33 4.46 8.76 -2.29
CA ARG A 33 4.82 7.72 -1.32
C ARG A 33 3.66 7.44 -0.37
N GLU A 34 3.06 8.47 0.17
CA GLU A 34 1.94 8.29 1.10
C GLU A 34 0.75 7.64 0.42
N ALA A 35 0.45 8.04 -0.81
CA ALA A 35 -0.66 7.44 -1.54
C ALA A 35 -0.45 5.95 -1.76
N VAL A 36 0.78 5.56 -2.12
CA VAL A 36 1.11 4.16 -2.34
C VAL A 36 0.97 3.37 -1.04
N VAL A 37 1.53 3.90 0.04
CA VAL A 37 1.48 3.22 1.34
C VAL A 37 0.04 3.11 1.85
N ASP A 38 -0.73 4.18 1.74
CA ASP A 38 -2.12 4.18 2.21
C ASP A 38 -2.97 3.20 1.41
N THR A 39 -2.78 3.17 0.09
CA THR A 39 -3.52 2.25 -0.75
C THR A 39 -3.16 0.80 -0.42
N ALA A 40 -1.88 0.52 -0.19
CA ALA A 40 -1.44 -0.81 0.19
C ALA A 40 -2.04 -1.24 1.52
N ARG A 41 -2.04 -0.33 2.51
CA ARG A 41 -2.65 -0.63 3.81
C ARG A 41 -4.12 -0.99 3.67
N ARG A 42 -4.83 -0.20 2.90
CA ARG A 42 -6.26 -0.44 2.68
C ARG A 42 -6.48 -1.80 2.05
N ARG A 43 -5.68 -2.13 1.07
CA ARG A 43 -5.76 -3.42 0.40
C ARG A 43 -5.47 -4.57 1.37
N LEU A 44 -4.48 -4.40 2.22
CA LEU A 44 -4.13 -5.41 3.20
C LEU A 44 -5.26 -5.65 4.19
N TYR A 45 -5.93 -4.60 4.64
CA TYR A 45 -7.08 -4.76 5.52
C TYR A 45 -8.21 -5.49 4.82
N GLU A 46 -8.43 -5.22 3.55
CA GLU A 46 -9.46 -5.92 2.77
C GLU A 46 -9.15 -7.40 2.66
N ILE A 47 -7.89 -7.73 2.38
CA ILE A 47 -7.46 -9.12 2.28
C ILE A 47 -7.63 -9.83 3.62
N ALA A 48 -7.18 -9.20 4.69
CA ALA A 48 -7.28 -9.77 6.02
C ALA A 48 -8.73 -10.00 6.42
N ALA A 49 -9.61 -9.06 6.10
CA ALA A 49 -11.03 -9.22 6.40
C ALA A 49 -11.64 -10.37 5.62
N ALA A 50 -11.28 -10.51 4.36
CA ALA A 50 -11.77 -11.61 3.53
C ALA A 50 -11.26 -12.95 4.07
N ASP A 51 -10.00 -13.01 4.48
CA ASP A 51 -9.42 -14.24 5.03
C ASP A 51 -10.07 -14.60 6.36
N ALA A 52 -10.35 -13.62 7.18
CA ALA A 52 -11.01 -13.86 8.47
C ALA A 52 -12.40 -14.43 8.29
N ALA A 53 -13.05 -14.10 7.18
CA ALA A 53 -14.39 -14.59 6.90
C ALA A 53 -14.37 -16.03 6.37
N ARG A 54 -13.22 -16.53 5.96
CA ARG A 54 -13.08 -17.89 5.46
C ARG A 54 -12.65 -18.80 6.59
N VAL A 55 -13.52 -19.66 6.97
CA VAL A 55 -13.21 -20.64 8.01
C VAL A 55 -12.68 -21.89 7.34
N GLY A 56 -11.59 -22.44 7.87
CA GLY A 56 -11.00 -23.67 7.33
C GLY A 56 -10.08 -23.44 6.15
N ALA A 57 -9.39 -22.31 6.17
CA ALA A 57 -8.42 -21.99 5.15
C ALA A 57 -7.39 -23.10 4.99
N ASP A 58 -6.99 -23.38 3.73
CA ASP A 58 -5.97 -24.37 3.46
C ASP A 58 -4.56 -23.77 3.64
N GLU A 59 -3.54 -24.55 3.33
CA GLU A 59 -2.17 -24.12 3.51
C GLU A 59 -1.81 -22.92 2.68
N ASP A 60 -2.32 -22.84 1.47
CA ASP A 60 -2.03 -21.71 0.59
C ASP A 60 -2.58 -20.43 1.19
N ASP A 61 -3.78 -20.48 1.74
CA ASP A 61 -4.37 -19.35 2.40
C ASP A 61 -3.55 -18.91 3.61
N ARG A 62 -3.01 -19.86 4.37
CA ARG A 62 -2.16 -19.54 5.50
C ARG A 62 -0.89 -18.83 5.08
N ARG A 63 -0.29 -19.26 3.99
CA ARG A 63 0.89 -18.59 3.45
C ARG A 63 0.59 -17.17 3.04
N GLU A 64 -0.55 -16.99 2.41
CA GLU A 64 -0.98 -15.69 1.97
C GLU A 64 -1.18 -14.76 3.17
N VAL A 65 -1.81 -15.25 4.21
CA VAL A 65 -2.01 -14.46 5.43
C VAL A 65 -0.68 -14.09 6.05
N ALA A 66 0.26 -15.03 6.10
CA ALA A 66 1.57 -14.74 6.67
C ALA A 66 2.30 -13.67 5.87
N ALA A 67 2.21 -13.73 4.53
CA ALA A 67 2.83 -12.73 3.68
C ALA A 67 2.20 -11.35 3.88
N VAL A 68 0.88 -11.31 4.01
CA VAL A 68 0.16 -10.06 4.26
C VAL A 68 0.58 -9.48 5.61
N GLN A 69 0.66 -10.30 6.64
CA GLN A 69 1.08 -9.83 7.95
C GLN A 69 2.49 -9.27 7.94
N ALA A 70 3.40 -9.95 7.25
CA ALA A 70 4.78 -9.49 7.14
C ALA A 70 4.84 -8.13 6.47
N LEU A 71 4.04 -7.94 5.43
CA LEU A 71 3.99 -6.67 4.72
C LEU A 71 3.40 -5.57 5.60
N MET A 72 2.36 -5.88 6.36
CA MET A 72 1.76 -4.92 7.28
C MET A 72 2.76 -4.45 8.33
N GLU A 73 3.55 -5.38 8.87
CA GLU A 73 4.58 -5.03 9.83
C GLU A 73 5.63 -4.13 9.21
N ALA A 74 6.06 -4.45 8.01
CA ALA A 74 7.06 -3.65 7.31
C ALA A 74 6.55 -2.22 7.08
N LEU A 75 5.29 -2.08 6.68
CA LEU A 75 4.70 -0.77 6.45
C LEU A 75 4.57 0.03 7.75
N SER A 76 4.28 -0.65 8.86
CA SER A 76 4.17 0.00 10.15
C SER A 76 5.52 0.50 10.63
N GLU A 77 6.58 -0.23 10.35
CA GLU A 77 7.92 0.14 10.79
C GLU A 77 8.48 1.35 10.04
N GLU A 78 7.93 1.63 8.89
CA GLU A 78 8.40 2.75 8.09
C GLU A 78 7.91 4.11 8.54
N ARG A 79 7.13 4.17 9.57
CA ARG A 79 6.57 5.43 10.04
C ARG A 79 7.50 6.23 10.92
#